data_6cff627002b6130d78e3fb908a5d0a9a
#
_entry.id   6cff627002b6130d78e3fb908a5d0a9a
#
_cell.length_a   1.000
_cell.length_b   1.000
_cell.length_c   1.000
_cell.angle_alpha   90.00
_cell.angle_beta   90.00
_cell.angle_gamma   90.00
#
_symmetry.space_group_name_H-M   'P 1'
#
loop_
_entity.id
_entity.type
_entity.pdbx_description
1 polymer ?
#
loop_
_entity_poly.entity_id
_entity_poly.type
_entity_poly.pdbx_seq_one_letter_code
_entity_poly.pdbx_strand_id
1 'polypeptide(L)' 'MSITIEPTKIKQSFYLLVPKNVADLVEIKDHTKFRLHMKKIGSKQVLEYEMNEL' A
#
# COMPACT_ATOMS: atom_id res chain seq x y z
N MET A 1 1.67 -8.00 12.75
CA MET A 1 1.30 -6.63 13.13
C MET A 1 0.42 -5.99 12.07
N SER A 2 -0.65 -5.34 12.46
CA SER A 2 -1.52 -4.68 11.51
C SER A 2 -1.80 -3.24 11.94
N ILE A 3 -2.00 -2.40 10.95
CA ILE A 3 -2.27 -0.98 11.14
C ILE A 3 -3.53 -0.65 10.35
N THR A 4 -4.47 0.03 11.01
CA THR A 4 -5.69 0.47 10.33
C THR A 4 -5.46 1.88 9.80
N ILE A 5 -5.74 2.07 8.51
CA ILE A 5 -5.63 3.37 7.88
C ILE A 5 -6.90 3.70 7.13
N GLU A 6 -7.16 4.99 6.95
CA GLU A 6 -8.30 5.47 6.19
C GLU A 6 -7.82 6.07 4.90
N PRO A 7 -8.57 5.87 3.80
CA PRO A 7 -8.16 6.44 2.52
C PRO A 7 -8.45 7.93 2.45
N THR A 8 -7.65 8.63 1.67
CA THR A 8 -7.88 10.04 1.33
C THR A 8 -8.34 10.10 -0.11
N LYS A 9 -9.48 10.73 -0.35
CA LYS A 9 -9.99 10.89 -1.69
C LYS A 9 -9.45 12.17 -2.31
N ILE A 10 -8.80 12.05 -3.47
CA ILE A 10 -8.32 13.18 -4.23
C ILE A 10 -8.89 13.04 -5.63
N LYS A 11 -9.76 13.98 -6.00
CA LYS A 11 -10.52 13.91 -7.25
C LYS A 11 -11.34 12.62 -7.30
N GLN A 12 -11.04 11.71 -8.21
CA GLN A 12 -11.78 10.45 -8.36
C GLN A 12 -11.01 9.24 -7.85
N SER A 13 -9.86 9.46 -7.22
CA SER A 13 -9.01 8.38 -6.77
C SER A 13 -8.87 8.38 -5.26
N PHE A 14 -8.63 7.21 -4.71
CA PHE A 14 -8.37 7.07 -3.29
C PHE A 14 -6.88 6.77 -3.08
N TYR A 15 -6.29 7.42 -2.08
CA TYR A 15 -4.89 7.24 -1.74
C TYR A 15 -4.76 6.71 -0.34
N LEU A 16 -3.85 5.75 -0.17
CA LEU A 16 -3.56 5.15 1.13
C LEU A 16 -2.20 5.61 1.59
N LEU A 17 -2.15 6.15 2.80
CA LEU A 17 -0.89 6.62 3.36
C LEU A 17 -0.07 5.43 3.84
N VAL A 18 1.19 5.41 3.47
CA VAL A 18 2.16 4.48 4.09
C VAL A 18 2.81 5.24 5.25
N PRO A 19 2.57 4.83 6.50
CA PRO A 19 3.15 5.54 7.63
C PRO A 19 4.68 5.58 7.55
N LYS A 20 5.26 6.66 8.08
CA LYS A 20 6.71 6.87 7.99
C LYS A 20 7.50 5.72 8.59
N ASN A 21 7.08 5.21 9.74
CA ASN A 21 7.78 4.10 10.38
C ASN A 21 7.73 2.82 9.55
N VAL A 22 6.63 2.58 8.85
CA VAL A 22 6.52 1.43 7.97
C VAL A 22 7.39 1.63 6.73
N ALA A 23 7.35 2.82 6.14
CA ALA A 23 8.17 3.14 4.96
C ALA A 23 9.66 2.99 5.27
N ASP A 24 10.08 3.43 6.46
CA ASP A 24 11.47 3.29 6.88
C ASP A 24 11.85 1.83 7.07
N LEU A 25 10.94 1.04 7.66
CA LEU A 25 11.21 -0.37 7.95
C LEU A 25 11.40 -1.18 6.67
N VAL A 26 10.63 -0.90 5.64
CA VAL A 26 10.71 -1.62 4.36
C VAL A 26 11.56 -0.89 3.33
N GLU A 27 12.17 0.22 3.73
CA GLU A 27 13.13 0.97 2.91
C GLU A 27 12.56 1.47 1.59
N ILE A 28 11.38 2.10 1.65
CA ILE A 28 10.80 2.73 0.47
C ILE A 28 11.61 3.98 0.10
N LYS A 29 11.96 4.07 -1.18
CA LYS A 29 12.72 5.20 -1.71
C LYS A 29 11.94 5.87 -2.83
N ASP A 30 12.40 7.03 -3.26
CA ASP A 30 11.69 7.84 -4.26
C ASP A 30 11.45 7.10 -5.58
N HIS A 31 12.30 6.16 -5.91
CA HIS A 31 12.22 5.42 -7.18
C HIS A 31 11.71 3.98 -6.98
N THR A 32 11.23 3.65 -5.80
CA THR A 32 10.66 2.32 -5.56
C THR A 32 9.38 2.16 -6.36
N LYS A 33 9.27 1.05 -7.07
CA LYS A 33 8.08 0.74 -7.86
C LYS A 33 7.27 -0.31 -7.16
N PHE A 34 5.97 -0.21 -7.32
CA PHE A 34 5.04 -1.14 -6.68
C PHE A 34 4.18 -1.83 -7.72
N ARG A 35 3.92 -3.11 -7.50
CA ARG A 35 2.94 -3.84 -8.28
C ARG A 35 1.74 -4.11 -7.40
N LEU A 36 0.57 -3.75 -7.89
CA LEU A 36 -0.67 -3.93 -7.15
C LEU A 36 -1.33 -5.25 -7.53
N HIS A 37 -1.61 -6.07 -6.54
CA HIS A 37 -2.37 -7.30 -6.71
C HIS A 37 -3.69 -7.18 -5.98
N MET A 38 -4.75 -7.62 -6.63
CA MET A 38 -6.08 -7.65 -6.02
C MET A 38 -6.46 -9.09 -5.79
N LYS A 39 -6.85 -9.41 -4.56
CA LYS A 39 -7.23 -10.76 -4.18
C LYS A 39 -8.54 -10.74 -3.41
N LYS A 40 -9.28 -11.82 -3.50
CA LYS A 40 -10.46 -12.02 -2.69
C LYS A 40 -10.29 -13.32 -1.92
N ILE A 41 -10.30 -13.23 -0.59
CA ILE A 41 -10.14 -14.39 0.29
C ILE A 41 -11.41 -14.50 1.13
N GLY A 42 -12.26 -15.47 0.78
CA GLY A 42 -13.57 -15.57 1.41
C GLY A 42 -14.40 -14.33 1.11
N SER A 43 -14.84 -13.62 2.15
CA SER A 43 -15.59 -12.37 2.01
C SER A 43 -14.70 -11.14 2.08
N LYS A 44 -13.38 -11.32 2.17
CA LYS A 44 -12.44 -10.21 2.34
C LYS A 44 -11.82 -9.80 1.01
N GLN A 45 -11.81 -8.49 0.74
CA GLN A 45 -11.06 -7.92 -0.36
C GLN A 45 -9.67 -7.56 0.14
N VAL A 46 -8.64 -7.98 -0.59
CA VAL A 46 -7.25 -7.72 -0.21
C VAL A 46 -6.55 -7.00 -1.34
N LEU A 47 -5.89 -5.89 -1.00
CA LEU A 47 -5.00 -5.19 -1.92
C LEU A 47 -3.57 -5.42 -1.43
N GLU A 48 -2.73 -5.94 -2.30
CA GLU A 48 -1.35 -6.26 -1.96
C GLU A 48 -0.42 -5.46 -2.86
N TYR A 49 0.47 -4.71 -2.23
CA TYR A 49 1.48 -3.95 -2.97
C TYR A 49 2.83 -4.63 -2.80
N GLU A 50 3.37 -5.07 -3.92
CA GLU A 50 4.67 -5.71 -3.94
C GLU A 50 5.72 -4.70 -4.42
N MET A 51 6.78 -4.57 -3.65
CA MET A 51 7.85 -3.64 -4.00
C MET A 51 8.84 -4.29 -4.95
N ASN A 52 9.11 -3.60 -6.05
CA ASN A 52 10.14 -4.01 -6.99
C ASN A 52 11.27 -3.00 -6.95
N GLU A 53 12.43 -3.44 -6.49
CA GLU A 53 13.62 -2.62 -6.55
C GLU A 53 14.45 -3.03 -7.77
N LEU A 54 14.82 -2.04 -8.54
CA LEU A 54 15.73 -2.26 -9.66
C LEU A 54 17.11 -1.75 -9.29
#